data_6d91082b2279cc3f296d10f15f3ef08f
#
_entry.id   6d91082b2279cc3f296d10f15f3ef08f
#
_cell.length_a   1.000
_cell.length_b   1.000
_cell.length_c   1.000
_cell.angle_alpha   90.00
_cell.angle_beta   90.00
_cell.angle_gamma   90.00
#
_symmetry.space_group_name_H-M   'P 1'
#
loop_
_entity.id
_entity.type
_entity.pdbx_description
1 polymer ?
#
loop_
_entity_poly.entity_id
_entity_poly.type
_entity_poly.pdbx_seq_one_letter_code
_entity_poly.pdbx_strand_id
1 'polypeptide(L)'
;LSRNKRKKRKPILLKISPDLSENKLLDIITVIQKEDLDGVIATNTTVSRENLESESKLTSELGGLSGKKLTSKSNEVIRFIHKKSNGSFPIIGVGGVFSPRDVIEKLKSGASLVQVYTGFIFEGPNIVKKINKELLKRSVNH
;
A
#
# COMPACT_ATOMS: atom_id res chain seq x y z
N LEU A 1 8.37 -23.03 -6.62
CA LEU A 1 9.56 -22.16 -6.60
C LEU A 1 10.53 -22.72 -5.57
N SER A 2 11.62 -23.38 -6.04
CA SER A 2 12.64 -23.92 -5.15
C SER A 2 13.37 -22.77 -4.46
N ARG A 3 13.11 -22.59 -3.16
CA ARG A 3 13.83 -21.63 -2.32
C ARG A 3 15.27 -22.11 -2.15
N ASN A 4 16.15 -21.49 -2.91
CA ASN A 4 17.57 -21.76 -2.85
C ASN A 4 18.09 -21.50 -1.43
N LYS A 5 18.67 -22.48 -0.75
CA LYS A 5 19.31 -22.42 0.57
C LYS A 5 20.57 -21.54 0.55
N ARG A 6 20.44 -20.28 0.14
CA ARG A 6 21.56 -19.33 0.24
C ARG A 6 21.63 -18.76 1.66
N LYS A 7 22.80 -18.62 2.20
CA LYS A 7 23.15 -18.15 3.56
C LYS A 7 22.54 -16.80 3.99
N LYS A 8 21.91 -16.03 3.06
CA LYS A 8 21.08 -14.83 3.34
C LYS A 8 19.84 -14.85 2.43
N ARG A 9 18.72 -15.32 2.95
CA ARG A 9 17.43 -15.23 2.31
C ARG A 9 17.05 -13.75 2.12
N LYS A 10 16.72 -13.35 0.89
CA LYS A 10 16.14 -12.03 0.61
C LYS A 10 14.63 -12.08 0.87
N PRO A 11 14.03 -11.05 1.48
CA PRO A 11 12.59 -11.00 1.69
C PRO A 11 11.84 -10.94 0.36
N ILE A 12 10.73 -11.66 0.27
CA ILE A 12 9.82 -11.68 -0.88
C ILE A 12 8.47 -11.20 -0.40
N LEU A 13 8.00 -10.08 -0.98
CA LEU A 13 6.69 -9.51 -0.70
C LEU A 13 5.79 -9.62 -1.93
N LEU A 14 4.53 -9.97 -1.71
CA LEU A 14 3.52 -10.04 -2.77
C LEU A 14 2.85 -8.68 -2.96
N LYS A 15 2.92 -8.10 -4.17
CA LYS A 15 2.20 -6.86 -4.47
C LYS A 15 0.84 -7.16 -5.07
N ILE A 16 -0.21 -6.57 -4.49
CA ILE A 16 -1.60 -6.88 -4.80
C ILE A 16 -2.37 -5.70 -5.40
N SER A 17 -3.41 -6.00 -6.19
CA SER A 17 -4.35 -5.01 -6.73
C SER A 17 -5.32 -4.52 -5.64
N PRO A 18 -5.75 -3.25 -5.68
CA PRO A 18 -6.82 -2.75 -4.82
C PRO A 18 -8.20 -3.25 -5.24
N ASP A 19 -8.33 -3.86 -6.42
CA ASP A 19 -9.61 -4.27 -7.02
C ASP A 19 -10.01 -5.71 -6.68
N LEU A 20 -9.27 -6.34 -5.77
CA LEU A 20 -9.55 -7.69 -5.31
C LEU A 20 -10.76 -7.73 -4.38
N SER A 21 -11.61 -8.74 -4.55
CA SER A 21 -12.70 -9.03 -3.61
C SER A 21 -12.16 -9.52 -2.27
N GLU A 22 -12.98 -9.41 -1.21
CA GLU A 22 -12.63 -9.89 0.12
C GLU A 22 -12.22 -11.37 0.13
N ASN A 23 -12.91 -12.22 -0.61
CA ASN A 23 -12.55 -13.64 -0.72
C ASN A 23 -11.15 -13.83 -1.32
N LYS A 24 -10.81 -13.10 -2.38
CA LYS A 24 -9.46 -13.14 -2.96
C LYS A 24 -8.40 -12.59 -2.00
N LEU A 25 -8.73 -11.60 -1.18
CA LEU A 25 -7.82 -11.11 -0.14
C LEU A 25 -7.59 -12.17 0.96
N LEU A 26 -8.61 -12.95 1.34
CA LEU A 26 -8.45 -14.09 2.26
C LEU A 26 -7.58 -15.20 1.67
N ASP A 27 -7.75 -15.52 0.38
CA ASP A 27 -6.89 -16.47 -0.32
C ASP A 27 -5.43 -16.02 -0.31
N ILE A 28 -5.19 -14.73 -0.55
CA ILE A 28 -3.85 -14.14 -0.51
C ILE A 28 -3.22 -14.24 0.88
N ILE A 29 -3.97 -13.94 1.94
CA ILE A 29 -3.49 -14.10 3.32
C ILE A 29 -3.06 -15.55 3.57
N THR A 30 -3.90 -16.50 3.15
CA THR A 30 -3.61 -17.94 3.27
C THR A 30 -2.34 -18.33 2.52
N VAL A 31 -2.16 -17.83 1.29
CA VAL A 31 -0.97 -18.09 0.47
C VAL A 31 0.28 -17.52 1.12
N ILE A 32 0.22 -16.26 1.62
CA ILE A 32 1.37 -15.62 2.28
C ILE A 32 1.82 -16.46 3.48
N GLN A 33 0.88 -16.90 4.31
CA GLN A 33 1.17 -17.69 5.50
C GLN A 33 1.66 -19.10 5.16
N LYS A 34 1.02 -19.78 4.19
CA LYS A 34 1.35 -21.15 3.79
C LYS A 34 2.70 -21.26 3.08
N GLU A 35 2.98 -20.32 2.16
CA GLU A 35 4.20 -20.28 1.35
C GLU A 35 5.33 -19.53 2.05
N ASP A 36 5.14 -19.09 3.30
CA ASP A 36 6.12 -18.38 4.12
C ASP A 36 6.69 -17.16 3.37
N LEU A 37 5.82 -16.35 2.73
CA LEU A 37 6.19 -15.06 2.15
C LEU A 37 6.41 -14.03 3.27
N ASP A 38 7.31 -13.08 3.01
CA ASP A 38 7.76 -12.15 4.05
C ASP A 38 6.81 -10.97 4.26
N GLY A 39 5.73 -10.86 3.47
CA GLY A 39 4.73 -9.82 3.62
C GLY A 39 4.00 -9.45 2.33
N VAL A 40 3.27 -8.34 2.38
CA VAL A 40 2.47 -7.84 1.26
C VAL A 40 2.73 -6.37 0.98
N ILE A 41 2.64 -5.97 -0.30
CA ILE A 41 2.61 -4.57 -0.72
C ILE A 41 1.18 -4.24 -1.18
N ALA A 42 0.48 -3.44 -0.42
CA ALA A 42 -0.90 -3.03 -0.67
C ALA A 42 -0.97 -1.50 -0.87
N THR A 43 -1.24 -1.00 -2.10
CA THR A 43 -1.71 -1.72 -3.27
C THR A 43 -0.98 -1.32 -4.56
N ASN A 44 -1.26 -2.02 -5.67
CA ASN A 44 -0.97 -1.57 -7.02
C ASN A 44 -1.99 -0.48 -7.45
N THR A 45 -2.00 -0.09 -8.71
CA THR A 45 -3.00 0.81 -9.35
C THR A 45 -4.37 0.14 -9.47
N THR A 46 -5.44 0.94 -9.66
CA THR A 46 -6.81 0.45 -9.88
C THR A 46 -7.21 0.56 -11.34
N VAL A 47 -8.04 -0.35 -11.82
CA VAL A 47 -8.71 -0.23 -13.12
C VAL A 47 -10.05 0.52 -13.02
N SER A 48 -10.57 0.75 -11.80
CA SER A 48 -11.79 1.52 -11.59
C SER A 48 -11.59 2.99 -11.99
N ARG A 49 -12.59 3.55 -12.66
CA ARG A 49 -12.66 4.95 -13.07
C ARG A 49 -13.79 5.73 -12.36
N GLU A 50 -14.39 5.10 -11.37
CA GLU A 50 -15.48 5.68 -10.59
C GLU A 50 -15.04 6.99 -9.91
N ASN A 51 -15.96 7.96 -9.85
CA ASN A 51 -15.76 9.24 -9.16
C ASN A 51 -14.57 10.07 -9.69
N LEU A 52 -14.22 9.94 -10.98
CA LEU A 52 -13.30 10.87 -11.62
C LEU A 52 -14.06 12.14 -11.99
N GLU A 53 -13.58 13.29 -11.51
CA GLU A 53 -14.18 14.60 -11.75
C GLU A 53 -13.83 15.18 -13.15
N SER A 54 -12.92 14.51 -13.85
CA SER A 54 -12.42 14.96 -15.15
C SER A 54 -13.10 14.18 -16.29
N GLU A 55 -13.76 14.88 -17.22
CA GLU A 55 -14.28 14.35 -18.48
C GLU A 55 -13.20 14.26 -19.57
N SER A 56 -11.94 14.35 -19.23
CA SER A 56 -10.85 14.33 -20.20
C SER A 56 -10.74 12.97 -20.90
N LYS A 57 -10.25 12.95 -22.14
CA LYS A 57 -9.91 11.72 -22.88
C LYS A 57 -8.97 10.80 -22.08
N LEU A 58 -8.19 11.35 -21.16
CA LEU A 58 -7.29 10.62 -20.27
C LEU A 58 -8.02 9.65 -19.33
N THR A 59 -9.30 9.88 -19.02
CA THR A 59 -10.08 8.98 -18.15
C THR A 59 -10.45 7.68 -18.83
N SER A 60 -10.46 7.65 -20.16
CA SER A 60 -10.75 6.46 -20.98
C SER A 60 -9.51 5.69 -21.40
N GLU A 61 -8.31 6.16 -21.08
CA GLU A 61 -7.08 5.45 -21.43
C GLU A 61 -6.96 4.11 -20.71
N LEU A 62 -6.40 3.12 -21.43
CA LEU A 62 -6.07 1.81 -20.87
C LEU A 62 -4.93 1.95 -19.85
N GLY A 63 -5.01 1.17 -18.78
CA GLY A 63 -3.98 1.13 -17.75
C GLY A 63 -4.52 1.32 -16.35
N GLY A 64 -3.62 1.34 -15.39
CA GLY A 64 -3.96 1.50 -13.97
C GLY A 64 -3.97 2.98 -13.55
N LEU A 65 -5.03 3.40 -12.88
CA LEU A 65 -5.12 4.71 -12.24
C LEU A 65 -4.35 4.71 -10.93
N SER A 66 -3.50 5.71 -10.74
CA SER A 66 -2.77 5.99 -9.51
C SER A 66 -3.16 7.35 -8.92
N GLY A 67 -2.56 7.74 -7.82
CA GLY A 67 -2.73 9.06 -7.21
C GLY A 67 -3.75 9.11 -6.09
N LYS A 68 -4.25 10.32 -5.79
CA LYS A 68 -5.02 10.61 -4.57
C LYS A 68 -6.32 9.80 -4.43
N LYS A 69 -6.96 9.46 -5.55
CA LYS A 69 -8.17 8.62 -5.56
C LYS A 69 -7.97 7.22 -4.96
N LEU A 70 -6.73 6.72 -4.93
CA LEU A 70 -6.42 5.42 -4.31
C LEU A 70 -6.33 5.45 -2.77
N THR A 71 -6.33 6.61 -2.12
CA THR A 71 -6.07 6.72 -0.68
C THR A 71 -7.03 5.88 0.15
N SER A 72 -8.34 6.06 -0.03
CA SER A 72 -9.36 5.34 0.75
C SER A 72 -9.33 3.85 0.49
N LYS A 73 -9.40 3.47 -0.79
CA LYS A 73 -9.42 2.07 -1.21
C LYS A 73 -8.19 1.29 -0.75
N SER A 74 -7.00 1.90 -0.88
CA SER A 74 -5.77 1.29 -0.37
C SER A 74 -5.80 1.11 1.16
N ASN A 75 -6.30 2.11 1.91
CA ASN A 75 -6.41 2.02 3.36
C ASN A 75 -7.42 0.94 3.80
N GLU A 76 -8.51 0.77 3.07
CA GLU A 76 -9.51 -0.29 3.31
C GLU A 76 -8.90 -1.68 3.13
N VAL A 77 -8.17 -1.90 2.02
CA VAL A 77 -7.47 -3.16 1.76
C VAL A 77 -6.42 -3.45 2.84
N ILE A 78 -5.63 -2.46 3.23
CA ILE A 78 -4.62 -2.60 4.30
C ILE A 78 -5.30 -3.01 5.61
N ARG A 79 -6.37 -2.32 5.99
CA ARG A 79 -7.11 -2.59 7.22
C ARG A 79 -7.73 -3.99 7.23
N PHE A 80 -8.30 -4.40 6.11
CA PHE A 80 -8.86 -5.73 5.95
C PHE A 80 -7.79 -6.81 6.14
N ILE A 81 -6.66 -6.69 5.44
CA ILE A 81 -5.56 -7.66 5.53
C ILE A 81 -5.00 -7.70 6.95
N HIS A 82 -4.71 -6.54 7.55
CA HIS A 82 -4.18 -6.46 8.91
C HIS A 82 -5.10 -7.15 9.92
N LYS A 83 -6.40 -6.84 9.86
CA LYS A 83 -7.41 -7.44 10.74
C LYS A 83 -7.53 -8.95 10.54
N LYS A 84 -7.59 -9.42 9.29
CA LYS A 84 -7.80 -10.86 8.98
C LYS A 84 -6.57 -11.71 9.19
N SER A 85 -5.37 -11.14 9.04
CA SER A 85 -4.11 -11.83 9.33
C SER A 85 -3.68 -11.72 10.80
N ASN A 86 -4.41 -10.98 11.64
CA ASN A 86 -4.00 -10.63 13.01
C ASN A 86 -2.57 -10.03 13.07
N GLY A 87 -2.18 -9.25 12.02
CA GLY A 87 -0.85 -8.66 11.92
C GLY A 87 0.30 -9.66 11.80
N SER A 88 0.05 -10.89 11.34
CA SER A 88 1.04 -11.98 11.31
C SER A 88 2.21 -11.75 10.34
N PHE A 89 2.11 -10.77 9.45
CA PHE A 89 3.18 -10.37 8.53
C PHE A 89 3.13 -8.86 8.24
N PRO A 90 4.26 -8.24 7.85
CA PRO A 90 4.31 -6.81 7.55
C PRO A 90 3.55 -6.45 6.29
N ILE A 91 2.92 -5.27 6.31
CA ILE A 91 2.22 -4.67 5.18
C ILE A 91 2.95 -3.38 4.78
N ILE A 92 3.39 -3.28 3.52
CA ILE A 92 3.87 -2.03 2.95
C ILE A 92 2.69 -1.33 2.27
N GLY A 93 2.24 -0.21 2.86
CA GLY A 93 1.13 0.57 2.34
C GLY A 93 1.53 1.44 1.16
N VAL A 94 0.79 1.35 0.05
CA VAL A 94 1.02 2.14 -1.17
C VAL A 94 -0.30 2.63 -1.74
N GLY A 95 -0.32 3.83 -2.30
CA GLY A 95 -1.47 4.41 -2.98
C GLY A 95 -2.00 5.67 -2.29
N GLY A 96 -2.04 6.77 -3.03
CA GLY A 96 -2.62 8.03 -2.60
C GLY A 96 -1.89 8.78 -1.49
N VAL A 97 -0.57 8.65 -1.40
CA VAL A 97 0.26 9.33 -0.40
C VAL A 97 0.79 10.65 -0.96
N PHE A 98 0.30 11.77 -0.44
CA PHE A 98 0.69 13.14 -0.83
C PHE A 98 1.07 14.00 0.37
N SER A 99 0.81 13.53 1.58
CA SER A 99 1.02 14.29 2.81
C SER A 99 1.41 13.40 3.98
N PRO A 100 1.96 13.98 5.08
CA PRO A 100 2.19 13.26 6.33
C PRO A 100 0.90 12.61 6.89
N ARG A 101 -0.25 13.26 6.72
CA ARG A 101 -1.54 12.73 7.15
C ARG A 101 -1.88 11.42 6.46
N ASP A 102 -1.65 11.32 5.15
CA ASP A 102 -1.93 10.09 4.39
C ASP A 102 -1.08 8.92 4.88
N VAL A 103 0.19 9.18 5.26
CA VAL A 103 1.08 8.18 5.85
C VAL A 103 0.54 7.71 7.21
N ILE A 104 0.14 8.64 8.06
CA ILE A 104 -0.41 8.34 9.39
C ILE A 104 -1.67 7.47 9.27
N GLU A 105 -2.56 7.79 8.34
CA GLU A 105 -3.77 6.98 8.11
C GLU A 105 -3.45 5.57 7.59
N LYS A 106 -2.41 5.41 6.75
CA LYS A 106 -1.95 4.08 6.34
C LYS A 106 -1.38 3.26 7.50
N LEU A 107 -0.55 3.89 8.34
CA LEU A 107 0.00 3.24 9.53
C LEU A 107 -1.12 2.84 10.50
N LYS A 108 -2.10 3.71 10.75
CA LYS A 108 -3.30 3.39 11.55
C LYS A 108 -4.15 2.29 10.94
N SER A 109 -4.13 2.13 9.62
CA SER A 109 -4.81 1.03 8.93
C SER A 109 -4.09 -0.31 9.09
N GLY A 110 -2.87 -0.33 9.63
CA GLY A 110 -2.09 -1.53 9.89
C GLY A 110 -0.86 -1.70 8.99
N ALA A 111 -0.49 -0.69 8.20
CA ALA A 111 0.76 -0.73 7.46
C ALA A 111 1.97 -0.62 8.40
N SER A 112 3.00 -1.42 8.15
CA SER A 112 4.29 -1.36 8.86
C SER A 112 5.25 -0.35 8.25
N LEU A 113 5.16 -0.17 6.93
CA LEU A 113 5.93 0.77 6.14
C LEU A 113 5.02 1.43 5.08
N VAL A 114 5.44 2.57 4.56
CA VAL A 114 4.70 3.28 3.50
C VAL A 114 5.60 3.62 2.33
N GLN A 115 5.13 3.33 1.11
CA GLN A 115 5.74 3.75 -0.14
C GLN A 115 5.03 4.98 -0.70
N VAL A 116 5.81 5.92 -1.22
CA VAL A 116 5.33 7.09 -1.96
C VAL A 116 5.73 6.92 -3.43
N TYR A 117 4.77 7.08 -4.35
CA TYR A 117 5.03 7.04 -5.80
C TYR A 117 4.52 8.31 -6.48
N THR A 118 3.23 8.40 -6.80
CA THR A 118 2.63 9.54 -7.50
C THR A 118 2.82 10.86 -6.74
N GLY A 119 2.67 10.84 -5.41
CA GLY A 119 2.91 12.03 -4.59
C GLY A 119 4.35 12.54 -4.69
N PHE A 120 5.34 11.68 -4.90
CA PHE A 120 6.72 12.09 -5.10
C PHE A 120 6.89 12.90 -6.41
N ILE A 121 6.14 12.54 -7.47
CA ILE A 121 6.18 13.24 -8.76
C ILE A 121 5.60 14.66 -8.61
N PHE A 122 4.48 14.80 -7.90
CA PHE A 122 3.78 16.09 -7.77
C PHE A 122 4.38 16.99 -6.68
N GLU A 123 4.77 16.42 -5.52
CA GLU A 123 5.27 17.17 -4.36
C GLU A 123 6.80 17.28 -4.34
N GLY A 124 7.48 16.55 -5.21
CA GLY A 124 8.93 16.50 -5.29
C GLY A 124 9.61 15.71 -4.15
N PRO A 125 10.95 15.65 -4.16
CA PRO A 125 11.74 14.81 -3.23
C PRO A 125 11.60 15.24 -1.76
N ASN A 126 11.24 16.48 -1.49
CA ASN A 126 11.05 17.00 -0.14
C ASN A 126 9.86 16.37 0.61
N ILE A 127 8.93 15.68 -0.09
CA ILE A 127 7.79 15.02 0.54
C ILE A 127 8.24 14.03 1.62
N VAL A 128 9.28 13.24 1.34
CA VAL A 128 9.80 12.24 2.29
C VAL A 128 10.34 12.91 3.55
N LYS A 129 11.08 14.01 3.39
CA LYS A 129 11.61 14.78 4.54
C LYS A 129 10.47 15.38 5.36
N LYS A 130 9.44 15.95 4.72
CA LYS A 130 8.25 16.50 5.40
C LYS A 130 7.52 15.42 6.19
N ILE A 131 7.31 14.25 5.59
CA ILE A 131 6.65 13.11 6.23
C ILE A 131 7.43 12.67 7.46
N ASN A 132 8.72 12.38 7.32
CA ASN A 132 9.55 11.90 8.42
C ASN A 132 9.64 12.91 9.58
N LYS A 133 9.75 14.20 9.26
CA LYS A 133 9.75 15.26 10.29
C LYS A 133 8.46 15.28 11.11
N GLU A 134 7.32 15.08 10.47
CA GLU A 134 6.01 15.05 11.15
C GLU A 134 5.82 13.77 11.99
N LEU A 135 6.27 12.63 11.47
CA LEU A 135 6.22 11.37 12.21
C LEU A 135 7.09 11.42 13.47
N LEU A 136 8.31 11.97 13.36
CA LEU A 136 9.22 12.15 14.50
C LEU A 136 8.63 13.05 15.61
N LYS A 137 7.97 14.16 15.23
CA LYS A 137 7.32 15.04 16.22
C LYS A 137 6.24 14.29 17.02
N ARG A 138 5.53 13.36 16.40
CA ARG A 138 4.47 12.59 17.05
C ARG A 138 5.01 11.48 17.94
N SER A 139 6.15 10.88 17.58
CA SER A 139 6.77 9.83 18.40
C SER A 139 7.44 10.38 19.66
N VAL A 140 7.80 11.67 19.69
CA VAL A 140 8.41 12.32 20.88
C VAL A 140 7.34 12.79 21.89
N ASN A 141 6.08 12.91 21.46
CA ASN A 141 4.96 13.38 22.29
C ASN A 141 4.12 12.24 22.89
N HIS A 142 4.61 11.02 22.79
CA HIS A 142 4.09 9.80 23.43
C HIS A 142 5.17 9.15 24.29
#